data_a67ad3eab127fd8eee0044fc09d21738
#
_entry.id   a67ad3eab127fd8eee0044fc09d21738
#
_cell.length_a   1.000
_cell.length_b   1.000
_cell.length_c   1.000
_cell.angle_alpha   90.00
_cell.angle_beta   90.00
_cell.angle_gamma   90.00
#
_symmetry.space_group_name_H-M   'P 1'
#
loop_
_entity.id
_entity.type
_entity.pdbx_description
1 polymer ?
#
loop_
_entity_poly.entity_id
_entity_poly.type
_entity_poly.pdbx_seq_one_letter_code
_entity_poly.pdbx_strand_id
1 'polypeptide(L)'
;MKRNKILTSLLALTIAVALVGCGSSVNNAKSDTKDAPKTETSTDAVVKDVVADAANGYFANMPEDNYKISEKTFVEKVKADEDMFILDIRQPDVYAKGHIKGAVNAPWGTAISDNLDKLPKEKTIMVYCYTGQTAGQTVVLLNMAGFNARSVNLGWDLGISKVDGVKDVTETKANDFAKVESLEIKPKIKTAIEDYFKGLDAVKDTNFKNYKISEDNAKKLVDSKDDSIVVLSVRSAEDYAKGHIAGATNIAWGKGMQENFSALPKDKKIIVYCYTGQTAGQTVAGLKMLGYDAVSLNGGMGTASNAPSGWANKGFAVEK
;
A
#
# COMPACT_ATOMS: atom_id res chain seq x y z
N MET A 1 31.50 56.48 -0.23
CA MET A 1 31.05 57.59 0.64
C MET A 1 29.56 57.39 0.98
N LYS A 2 29.22 57.62 2.24
CA LYS A 2 27.93 57.66 2.92
C LYS A 2 27.33 56.32 3.35
N ARG A 3 27.65 56.02 4.61
CA ARG A 3 26.96 55.16 5.59
C ARG A 3 25.67 55.86 6.00
N ASN A 4 24.62 55.11 6.24
CA ASN A 4 23.64 55.54 7.28
C ASN A 4 23.19 54.31 8.07
N LYS A 5 23.31 54.43 9.36
CA LYS A 5 22.92 53.58 10.48
C LYS A 5 21.51 53.95 10.94
N ILE A 6 21.01 53.11 11.86
CA ILE A 6 19.99 53.40 12.90
C ILE A 6 18.60 52.87 12.51
N LEU A 7 17.83 52.14 13.33
CA LEU A 7 17.71 52.09 14.79
C LEU A 7 16.91 50.84 15.21
N THR A 8 17.33 50.25 16.29
CA THR A 8 16.65 49.23 17.12
C THR A 8 15.43 49.78 17.86
N SER A 9 14.38 49.01 18.04
CA SER A 9 13.41 49.19 19.08
C SER A 9 12.98 47.87 19.69
N LEU A 10 13.46 47.57 20.89
CA LEU A 10 12.93 46.59 21.82
C LEU A 10 11.62 47.15 22.40
N LEU A 11 10.58 46.31 22.47
CA LEU A 11 9.42 46.56 23.33
C LEU A 11 9.23 45.34 24.25
N ALA A 12 9.60 45.53 25.50
CA ALA A 12 9.33 44.57 26.56
C ALA A 12 7.93 44.84 27.14
N LEU A 13 7.10 43.80 27.22
CA LEU A 13 5.81 43.89 27.93
C LEU A 13 5.85 42.98 29.15
N THR A 14 5.84 43.64 30.33
CA THR A 14 5.77 43.02 31.64
C THR A 14 4.34 42.65 31.98
N ILE A 15 4.12 41.39 32.40
CA ILE A 15 2.84 40.93 32.96
C ILE A 15 2.94 40.94 34.49
N ALA A 16 2.07 41.73 35.13
CA ALA A 16 1.94 41.80 36.58
C ALA A 16 1.07 40.64 37.09
N VAL A 17 1.60 39.97 38.12
CA VAL A 17 0.90 38.97 38.93
C VAL A 17 0.18 39.68 40.05
N ALA A 18 -1.13 39.51 40.18
CA ALA A 18 -1.89 39.90 41.37
C ALA A 18 -2.29 38.66 42.17
N LEU A 19 -1.68 38.49 43.32
CA LEU A 19 -2.10 37.56 44.37
C LEU A 19 -3.07 38.33 45.29
N VAL A 20 -4.27 37.76 45.51
CA VAL A 20 -5.11 38.15 46.65
C VAL A 20 -5.50 36.86 47.37
N GLY A 21 -5.22 36.86 48.65
CA GLY A 21 -5.32 35.75 49.54
C GLY A 21 -6.58 35.72 50.40
N CYS A 22 -6.74 34.54 51.02
CA CYS A 22 -7.34 34.20 52.30
C CYS A 22 -8.80 34.57 52.62
N GLY A 23 -9.56 33.56 52.95
CA GLY A 23 -10.77 33.62 53.75
C GLY A 23 -11.32 32.21 54.06
N SER A 24 -10.95 31.67 55.22
CA SER A 24 -11.46 30.38 55.73
C SER A 24 -12.92 30.52 56.19
N SER A 25 -13.76 29.54 55.88
CA SER A 25 -14.90 29.15 56.75
C SER A 25 -15.29 27.70 56.46
N VAL A 26 -15.22 26.89 57.46
CA VAL A 26 -15.63 25.49 57.57
C VAL A 26 -17.16 25.45 57.61
N ASN A 27 -17.82 24.64 56.77
CA ASN A 27 -19.06 23.98 57.13
C ASN A 27 -19.25 22.67 56.36
N ASN A 28 -19.55 21.68 57.14
CA ASN A 28 -19.74 20.28 56.84
C ASN A 28 -21.08 20.06 56.11
N ALA A 29 -21.12 19.39 54.95
CA ALA A 29 -22.29 18.69 54.43
C ALA A 29 -21.92 17.64 53.38
N LYS A 30 -22.20 16.43 53.70
CA LYS A 30 -22.48 15.20 52.96
C LYS A 30 -22.04 15.07 51.51
N SER A 31 -21.29 13.97 51.31
CA SER A 31 -20.94 13.31 50.09
C SER A 31 -22.10 13.12 49.10
N ASP A 32 -21.90 13.58 47.88
CA ASP A 32 -22.44 12.95 46.68
C ASP A 32 -21.28 12.84 45.69
N THR A 33 -20.81 11.61 45.52
CA THR A 33 -19.84 11.19 44.51
C THR A 33 -20.46 11.38 43.14
N LYS A 34 -20.17 12.46 42.45
CA LYS A 34 -20.30 12.58 41.02
C LYS A 34 -19.00 12.14 40.38
N ASP A 35 -19.10 11.08 39.62
CA ASP A 35 -18.04 10.55 38.75
C ASP A 35 -17.37 11.69 37.95
N ALA A 36 -16.06 11.82 38.12
CA ALA A 36 -15.24 12.58 37.20
C ALA A 36 -15.31 11.86 35.82
N PRO A 37 -15.44 12.60 34.70
CA PRO A 37 -15.38 11.98 33.40
C PRO A 37 -14.01 11.32 33.27
N LYS A 38 -13.98 9.98 33.17
CA LYS A 38 -12.83 9.24 32.71
C LYS A 38 -12.47 9.82 31.34
N THR A 39 -11.32 10.45 31.25
CA THR A 39 -10.70 10.77 29.97
C THR A 39 -10.45 9.42 29.30
N GLU A 40 -11.36 9.00 28.45
CA GLU A 40 -11.10 7.93 27.47
C GLU A 40 -10.00 8.45 26.56
N THR A 41 -8.76 8.16 26.94
CA THR A 41 -7.61 8.29 26.05
C THR A 41 -7.91 7.37 24.89
N SER A 42 -8.26 7.95 23.75
CA SER A 42 -8.85 7.26 22.62
C SER A 42 -7.95 6.10 22.20
N THR A 43 -8.42 4.88 22.46
CA THR A 43 -7.82 3.64 21.94
C THR A 43 -7.67 3.72 20.42
N ASP A 44 -8.48 4.49 19.72
CA ASP A 44 -8.43 4.72 18.28
C ASP A 44 -7.15 5.45 17.79
N ALA A 45 -6.63 6.41 18.55
CA ALA A 45 -5.37 7.10 18.19
C ALA A 45 -4.18 6.11 18.28
N VAL A 46 -4.13 5.27 19.33
CA VAL A 46 -3.11 4.24 19.51
C VAL A 46 -3.24 3.14 18.44
N VAL A 47 -4.48 2.84 17.98
CA VAL A 47 -4.72 1.88 16.88
C VAL A 47 -4.16 2.39 15.56
N LYS A 48 -4.40 3.66 15.25
CA LYS A 48 -3.86 4.29 14.02
C LYS A 48 -2.33 4.26 14.01
N ASP A 49 -1.71 4.53 15.14
CA ASP A 49 -0.25 4.57 15.23
C ASP A 49 0.40 3.23 14.88
N VAL A 50 -0.09 2.10 15.41
CA VAL A 50 0.49 0.77 15.15
C VAL A 50 0.38 0.37 13.66
N VAL A 51 -0.74 0.68 13.00
CA VAL A 51 -0.94 0.39 11.58
C VAL A 51 -0.14 1.36 10.72
N ALA A 52 -0.16 2.65 11.09
CA ALA A 52 0.63 3.66 10.40
C ALA A 52 2.13 3.40 10.53
N ASP A 53 2.62 2.99 11.71
CA ASP A 53 4.03 2.60 11.91
C ASP A 53 4.42 1.41 11.03
N ALA A 54 3.55 0.39 10.94
CA ALA A 54 3.81 -0.76 10.07
C ALA A 54 3.83 -0.37 8.58
N ALA A 55 2.89 0.48 8.14
CA ALA A 55 2.84 0.95 6.77
C ALA A 55 4.04 1.83 6.41
N ASN A 56 4.40 2.79 7.27
CA ASN A 56 5.60 3.61 7.09
C ASN A 56 6.87 2.75 7.15
N GLY A 57 6.92 1.78 8.06
CA GLY A 57 8.03 0.82 8.19
C GLY A 57 8.26 -0.01 6.93
N TYR A 58 7.20 -0.35 6.19
CA TYR A 58 7.32 -1.04 4.90
C TYR A 58 8.19 -0.25 3.90
N PHE A 59 7.94 1.04 3.76
CA PHE A 59 8.71 1.89 2.84
C PHE A 59 10.07 2.32 3.42
N ALA A 60 10.14 2.59 4.73
CA ALA A 60 11.38 3.01 5.39
C ALA A 60 12.44 1.89 5.42
N ASN A 61 12.00 0.63 5.54
CA ASN A 61 12.88 -0.55 5.61
C ASN A 61 12.89 -1.35 4.31
N MET A 62 12.53 -0.72 3.19
CA MET A 62 12.49 -1.40 1.89
C MET A 62 13.83 -2.04 1.56
N PRO A 63 13.85 -3.37 1.26
CA PRO A 63 15.06 -4.07 0.88
C PRO A 63 15.50 -3.71 -0.56
N GLU A 64 16.71 -4.10 -0.94
CA GLU A 64 17.25 -3.83 -2.27
C GLU A 64 16.41 -4.43 -3.40
N ASP A 65 15.77 -5.57 -3.17
CA ASP A 65 14.87 -6.21 -4.12
C ASP A 65 13.48 -5.53 -4.25
N ASN A 66 13.23 -4.49 -3.44
CA ASN A 66 11.97 -3.73 -3.42
C ASN A 66 10.74 -4.63 -3.23
N TYR A 67 10.87 -5.68 -2.44
CA TYR A 67 9.85 -6.71 -2.21
C TYR A 67 9.34 -7.38 -3.50
N LYS A 68 10.22 -7.55 -4.49
CA LYS A 68 9.91 -8.14 -5.79
C LYS A 68 10.93 -9.21 -6.17
N ILE A 69 10.51 -10.13 -7.01
CA ILE A 69 11.40 -11.09 -7.66
C ILE A 69 11.07 -11.12 -9.16
N SER A 70 12.10 -11.26 -10.02
CA SER A 70 11.84 -11.46 -11.44
C SER A 70 11.14 -12.79 -11.68
N GLU A 71 10.28 -12.84 -12.70
CA GLU A 71 9.57 -14.04 -13.10
C GLU A 71 10.53 -15.17 -13.49
N LYS A 72 11.66 -14.82 -14.13
CA LYS A 72 12.71 -15.78 -14.51
C LYS A 72 13.38 -16.37 -13.26
N THR A 73 13.87 -15.52 -12.35
CA THR A 73 14.50 -15.99 -11.10
C THR A 73 13.54 -16.80 -10.24
N PHE A 74 12.26 -16.42 -10.21
CA PHE A 74 11.24 -17.18 -9.50
C PHE A 74 11.08 -18.59 -10.08
N VAL A 75 10.95 -18.73 -11.39
CA VAL A 75 10.84 -20.04 -12.06
C VAL A 75 12.12 -20.89 -11.87
N GLU A 76 13.30 -20.25 -11.91
CA GLU A 76 14.58 -20.93 -11.61
C GLU A 76 14.62 -21.48 -10.18
N LYS A 77 14.16 -20.71 -9.18
CA LYS A 77 14.06 -21.17 -7.80
C LYS A 77 13.08 -22.34 -7.63
N VAL A 78 11.95 -22.31 -8.33
CA VAL A 78 11.00 -23.44 -8.32
C VAL A 78 11.62 -24.69 -8.96
N LYS A 79 12.36 -24.55 -10.05
CA LYS A 79 13.10 -25.68 -10.69
C LYS A 79 14.17 -26.27 -9.76
N ALA A 80 14.80 -25.43 -8.95
CA ALA A 80 15.81 -25.84 -7.98
C ALA A 80 15.22 -26.38 -6.67
N ASP A 81 13.89 -26.47 -6.56
CA ASP A 81 13.19 -26.90 -5.33
C ASP A 81 13.60 -26.11 -4.08
N GLU A 82 13.85 -24.79 -4.28
CA GLU A 82 14.23 -23.93 -3.14
C GLU A 82 13.09 -23.80 -2.13
N ASP A 83 13.44 -23.78 -0.84
CA ASP A 83 12.48 -23.72 0.25
C ASP A 83 11.80 -22.33 0.32
N MET A 84 10.58 -22.24 -0.19
CA MET A 84 9.73 -21.06 -0.18
C MET A 84 8.26 -21.47 -0.11
N PHE A 85 7.40 -20.54 0.24
CA PHE A 85 5.95 -20.70 0.17
C PHE A 85 5.41 -19.92 -1.03
N ILE A 86 4.60 -20.56 -1.86
CA ILE A 86 4.07 -19.93 -3.08
C ILE A 86 2.56 -19.71 -2.92
N LEU A 87 2.13 -18.46 -3.04
CA LEU A 87 0.75 -18.04 -2.91
C LEU A 87 0.21 -17.54 -4.24
N ASP A 88 -0.68 -18.31 -4.86
CA ASP A 88 -1.44 -17.90 -6.05
C ASP A 88 -2.74 -17.21 -5.63
N ILE A 89 -2.87 -15.92 -5.95
CA ILE A 89 -4.07 -15.14 -5.62
C ILE A 89 -5.01 -14.94 -6.80
N ARG A 90 -4.86 -15.75 -7.87
CA ARG A 90 -5.82 -15.79 -8.99
C ARG A 90 -7.09 -16.52 -8.58
N GLN A 91 -8.14 -16.40 -9.40
CA GLN A 91 -9.39 -17.09 -9.14
C GLN A 91 -9.22 -18.63 -9.18
N PRO A 92 -10.00 -19.39 -8.40
CA PRO A 92 -9.83 -20.85 -8.28
C PRO A 92 -9.95 -21.60 -9.60
N ASP A 93 -10.85 -21.18 -10.49
CA ASP A 93 -11.04 -21.78 -11.80
C ASP A 93 -9.84 -21.59 -12.74
N VAL A 94 -9.08 -20.51 -12.56
CA VAL A 94 -7.85 -20.22 -13.30
C VAL A 94 -6.67 -20.98 -12.70
N TYR A 95 -6.58 -21.02 -11.36
CA TYR A 95 -5.61 -21.83 -10.64
C TYR A 95 -5.71 -23.30 -11.04
N ALA A 96 -6.92 -23.85 -11.09
CA ALA A 96 -7.16 -25.24 -11.47
C ALA A 96 -6.74 -25.59 -12.91
N LYS A 97 -6.67 -24.61 -13.81
CA LYS A 97 -6.20 -24.81 -15.20
C LYS A 97 -4.67 -24.86 -15.31
N GLY A 98 -3.96 -24.39 -14.29
CA GLY A 98 -2.51 -24.43 -14.22
C GLY A 98 -1.95 -23.38 -13.27
N HIS A 99 -1.07 -23.82 -12.39
CA HIS A 99 -0.39 -23.00 -11.41
C HIS A 99 1.04 -23.51 -11.18
N ILE A 100 1.87 -22.73 -10.54
CA ILE A 100 3.25 -23.13 -10.19
C ILE A 100 3.19 -24.29 -9.19
N LYS A 101 4.03 -25.27 -9.37
CA LYS A 101 4.20 -26.46 -8.53
C LYS A 101 4.32 -26.06 -7.06
N GLY A 102 3.52 -26.67 -6.19
CA GLY A 102 3.47 -26.37 -4.76
C GLY A 102 2.76 -25.06 -4.38
N ALA A 103 2.25 -24.30 -5.35
CA ALA A 103 1.51 -23.08 -5.04
C ALA A 103 0.17 -23.41 -4.38
N VAL A 104 -0.16 -22.70 -3.31
CA VAL A 104 -1.44 -22.76 -2.62
C VAL A 104 -2.32 -21.61 -3.10
N ASN A 105 -3.61 -21.84 -3.28
CA ASN A 105 -4.53 -20.81 -3.75
C ASN A 105 -5.26 -20.11 -2.60
N ALA A 106 -5.12 -18.79 -2.53
CA ALA A 106 -5.98 -17.90 -1.75
C ALA A 106 -6.42 -16.74 -2.66
N PRO A 107 -7.58 -16.84 -3.30
CA PRO A 107 -8.04 -15.83 -4.25
C PRO A 107 -8.05 -14.43 -3.67
N TRP A 108 -7.68 -13.44 -4.50
CA TRP A 108 -7.73 -12.02 -4.14
C TRP A 108 -9.05 -11.63 -3.49
N GLY A 109 -8.99 -11.16 -2.26
CA GLY A 109 -10.12 -10.86 -1.40
C GLY A 109 -9.89 -11.36 0.02
N THR A 110 -10.98 -11.58 0.76
CA THR A 110 -10.92 -12.03 2.17
C THR A 110 -10.26 -13.40 2.32
N ALA A 111 -10.22 -14.22 1.29
CA ALA A 111 -9.51 -15.51 1.34
C ALA A 111 -8.03 -15.36 1.74
N ILE A 112 -7.40 -14.22 1.47
CA ILE A 112 -6.03 -13.95 1.91
C ILE A 112 -6.00 -13.69 3.43
N SER A 113 -6.87 -12.80 3.92
CA SER A 113 -6.94 -12.49 5.37
C SER A 113 -7.42 -13.68 6.21
N ASP A 114 -8.31 -14.50 5.68
CA ASP A 114 -8.86 -15.70 6.35
C ASP A 114 -7.82 -16.83 6.50
N ASN A 115 -6.70 -16.76 5.78
CA ASN A 115 -5.64 -17.76 5.82
C ASN A 115 -4.30 -17.20 6.36
N LEU A 116 -4.26 -16.02 6.97
CA LEU A 116 -3.03 -15.45 7.52
C LEU A 116 -2.36 -16.34 8.56
N ASP A 117 -3.14 -17.04 9.36
CA ASP A 117 -2.67 -17.99 10.39
C ASP A 117 -2.16 -19.32 9.85
N LYS A 118 -2.29 -19.54 8.54
CA LYS A 118 -1.77 -20.72 7.82
C LYS A 118 -0.51 -20.41 6.99
N LEU A 119 -0.07 -19.15 7.00
CA LEU A 119 1.15 -18.75 6.30
C LEU A 119 2.38 -19.06 7.15
N PRO A 120 3.46 -19.59 6.58
CA PRO A 120 4.65 -19.98 7.32
C PRO A 120 5.44 -18.76 7.80
N LYS A 121 5.90 -18.83 9.06
CA LYS A 121 6.67 -17.76 9.71
C LYS A 121 8.04 -17.55 9.08
N GLU A 122 8.76 -18.63 8.80
CA GLU A 122 10.19 -18.60 8.49
C GLU A 122 10.48 -18.65 6.97
N LYS A 123 9.47 -18.91 6.13
CA LYS A 123 9.68 -19.02 4.67
C LYS A 123 9.41 -17.69 3.97
N THR A 124 10.17 -17.44 2.92
CA THR A 124 9.82 -16.37 1.98
C THR A 124 8.53 -16.74 1.25
N ILE A 125 7.55 -15.83 1.28
CA ILE A 125 6.26 -16.01 0.61
C ILE A 125 6.32 -15.34 -0.76
N MET A 126 6.29 -16.12 -1.83
CA MET A 126 6.22 -15.65 -3.21
C MET A 126 4.77 -15.50 -3.63
N VAL A 127 4.33 -14.28 -3.89
CA VAL A 127 2.94 -13.97 -4.25
C VAL A 127 2.86 -13.65 -5.73
N TYR A 128 1.93 -14.29 -6.45
CA TYR A 128 1.62 -13.90 -7.82
C TYR A 128 0.11 -13.84 -8.08
N CYS A 129 -0.26 -12.92 -8.96
CA CYS A 129 -1.61 -12.76 -9.50
C CYS A 129 -1.57 -12.81 -11.03
N TYR A 130 -2.52 -12.22 -11.72
CA TYR A 130 -2.52 -12.14 -13.18
C TYR A 130 -1.40 -11.28 -13.77
N THR A 131 -1.19 -10.06 -13.23
CA THR A 131 -0.33 -9.03 -13.83
C THR A 131 0.65 -8.38 -12.83
N GLY A 132 0.75 -8.89 -11.60
CA GLY A 132 1.60 -8.36 -10.52
C GLY A 132 0.94 -7.27 -9.66
N GLN A 133 -0.13 -6.62 -10.12
CA GLN A 133 -0.69 -5.43 -9.47
C GLN A 133 -1.36 -5.74 -8.11
N THR A 134 -2.23 -6.74 -8.02
CA THR A 134 -2.84 -7.16 -6.75
C THR A 134 -1.86 -7.96 -5.88
N ALA A 135 -0.91 -8.68 -6.48
CA ALA A 135 0.19 -9.30 -5.74
C ALA A 135 1.05 -8.24 -5.03
N GLY A 136 1.31 -7.09 -5.68
CA GLY A 136 1.95 -5.95 -5.05
C GLY A 136 1.19 -5.44 -3.83
N GLN A 137 -0.14 -5.28 -3.91
CA GLN A 137 -0.96 -4.89 -2.77
C GLN A 137 -0.86 -5.92 -1.63
N THR A 138 -0.97 -7.22 -1.93
CA THR A 138 -0.89 -8.32 -0.96
C THR A 138 0.44 -8.31 -0.22
N VAL A 139 1.55 -8.11 -0.93
CA VAL A 139 2.90 -8.12 -0.35
C VAL A 139 3.10 -7.03 0.70
N VAL A 140 2.50 -5.85 0.53
CA VAL A 140 2.52 -4.80 1.56
C VAL A 140 1.85 -5.29 2.84
N LEU A 141 0.64 -5.84 2.71
CA LEU A 141 -0.15 -6.30 3.85
C LEU A 141 0.55 -7.42 4.60
N LEU A 142 1.13 -8.39 3.87
CA LEU A 142 1.88 -9.50 4.47
C LEU A 142 3.15 -9.02 5.18
N ASN A 143 3.94 -8.10 4.58
CA ASN A 143 5.13 -7.57 5.24
C ASN A 143 4.76 -6.68 6.44
N MET A 144 3.66 -5.93 6.41
CA MET A 144 3.14 -5.22 7.58
C MET A 144 2.74 -6.17 8.72
N ALA A 145 2.23 -7.35 8.39
CA ALA A 145 1.94 -8.41 9.36
C ALA A 145 3.19 -9.08 9.95
N GLY A 146 4.37 -8.85 9.34
CA GLY A 146 5.66 -9.40 9.77
C GLY A 146 6.16 -10.59 8.95
N PHE A 147 5.44 -11.00 7.89
CA PHE A 147 5.91 -12.02 6.97
C PHE A 147 7.00 -11.47 6.04
N ASN A 148 7.80 -12.38 5.49
CA ASN A 148 8.77 -12.06 4.44
C ASN A 148 8.17 -12.34 3.06
N ALA A 149 7.46 -11.38 2.47
CA ALA A 149 6.74 -11.59 1.21
C ALA A 149 7.36 -10.82 0.04
N ARG A 150 7.31 -11.44 -1.16
CA ARG A 150 7.77 -10.88 -2.44
C ARG A 150 6.70 -11.07 -3.50
N SER A 151 6.46 -10.05 -4.33
CA SER A 151 5.59 -10.19 -5.49
C SER A 151 6.41 -10.61 -6.73
N VAL A 152 5.92 -11.62 -7.46
CA VAL A 152 6.53 -12.00 -8.72
C VAL A 152 6.19 -10.95 -9.78
N ASN A 153 7.22 -10.44 -10.47
CA ASN A 153 7.06 -9.42 -11.48
C ASN A 153 6.09 -9.87 -12.57
N LEU A 154 5.27 -8.92 -13.03
CA LEU A 154 4.32 -9.11 -14.13
C LEU A 154 3.28 -10.23 -13.91
N GLY A 155 3.32 -10.96 -12.78
CA GLY A 155 2.39 -12.03 -12.46
C GLY A 155 2.41 -13.19 -13.47
N TRP A 156 1.30 -13.92 -13.57
CA TRP A 156 1.19 -15.08 -14.43
C TRP A 156 1.12 -14.69 -15.93
N ASP A 157 0.17 -13.81 -16.30
CA ASP A 157 -0.17 -13.60 -17.71
C ASP A 157 0.91 -12.84 -18.48
N LEU A 158 1.55 -11.88 -17.84
CA LEU A 158 2.53 -11.01 -18.47
C LEU A 158 3.98 -11.47 -18.25
N GLY A 159 4.22 -12.30 -17.23
CA GLY A 159 5.55 -12.72 -16.79
C GLY A 159 5.72 -14.22 -16.76
N ILE A 160 5.25 -14.89 -15.69
CA ILE A 160 5.55 -16.29 -15.38
C ILE A 160 5.27 -17.24 -16.57
N SER A 161 4.09 -17.11 -17.20
CA SER A 161 3.69 -17.99 -18.32
C SER A 161 4.57 -17.88 -19.57
N LYS A 162 5.40 -16.85 -19.65
CA LYS A 162 6.30 -16.56 -20.77
C LYS A 162 7.75 -16.99 -20.53
N VAL A 163 8.06 -17.47 -19.31
CA VAL A 163 9.40 -17.95 -18.97
C VAL A 163 9.67 -19.30 -19.61
N ASP A 164 10.81 -19.44 -20.25
CA ASP A 164 11.22 -20.71 -20.86
C ASP A 164 11.27 -21.83 -19.83
N GLY A 165 10.63 -22.96 -20.17
CA GLY A 165 10.56 -24.12 -19.31
C GLY A 165 9.61 -23.97 -18.11
N VAL A 166 8.73 -22.97 -18.09
CA VAL A 166 7.70 -22.82 -17.04
C VAL A 166 6.78 -24.05 -16.96
N LYS A 167 6.55 -24.74 -18.10
CA LYS A 167 5.72 -25.96 -18.16
C LYS A 167 6.25 -27.08 -17.26
N ASP A 168 7.57 -27.14 -17.05
CA ASP A 168 8.22 -28.17 -16.21
C ASP A 168 7.91 -28.00 -14.73
N VAL A 169 7.50 -26.78 -14.33
CA VAL A 169 7.15 -26.38 -12.98
C VAL A 169 5.69 -25.95 -12.84
N THR A 170 4.84 -26.38 -13.77
CA THR A 170 3.38 -26.11 -13.73
C THR A 170 2.63 -27.40 -13.43
N GLU A 171 1.62 -27.31 -12.60
CA GLU A 171 0.71 -28.43 -12.27
C GLU A 171 -0.74 -27.96 -12.25
N THR A 172 -1.67 -28.94 -12.20
CA THR A 172 -3.12 -28.69 -12.09
C THR A 172 -3.72 -29.28 -10.82
N LYS A 173 -2.94 -30.10 -10.09
CA LYS A 173 -3.38 -30.68 -8.81
C LYS A 173 -3.35 -29.59 -7.74
N ALA A 174 -4.50 -29.31 -7.14
CA ALA A 174 -4.61 -28.34 -6.07
C ALA A 174 -3.75 -28.74 -4.86
N ASN A 175 -3.12 -27.74 -4.24
CA ASN A 175 -2.39 -27.87 -3.00
C ASN A 175 -3.16 -27.21 -1.85
N ASP A 176 -3.16 -27.85 -0.69
CA ASP A 176 -3.78 -27.35 0.52
C ASP A 176 -2.76 -26.57 1.38
N PHE A 177 -3.27 -25.70 2.25
CA PHE A 177 -2.45 -25.13 3.29
C PHE A 177 -1.96 -26.22 4.25
N ALA A 178 -0.64 -26.42 4.31
CA ALA A 178 -0.05 -27.32 5.29
C ALA A 178 -0.20 -26.75 6.70
N LYS A 179 -0.18 -27.63 7.71
CA LYS A 179 -0.05 -27.20 9.10
C LYS A 179 1.35 -26.67 9.31
N VAL A 180 1.50 -25.39 9.56
CA VAL A 180 2.78 -24.69 9.76
C VAL A 180 2.78 -23.91 11.07
N GLU A 181 3.98 -23.58 11.56
CA GLU A 181 4.12 -22.52 12.55
C GLU A 181 3.90 -21.18 11.86
N SER A 182 2.87 -20.44 12.29
CA SER A 182 2.55 -19.12 11.77
C SER A 182 3.01 -18.01 12.73
N LEU A 183 3.07 -16.77 12.19
CA LEU A 183 3.35 -15.60 13.01
C LEU A 183 2.18 -15.28 13.93
N GLU A 184 2.49 -14.84 15.15
CA GLU A 184 1.54 -14.13 15.99
C GLU A 184 1.44 -12.67 15.48
N ILE A 185 0.41 -12.41 14.68
CA ILE A 185 0.18 -11.08 14.10
C ILE A 185 -0.44 -10.17 15.17
N LYS A 186 0.11 -8.95 15.30
CA LYS A 186 -0.48 -7.93 16.20
C LYS A 186 -1.96 -7.75 15.86
N PRO A 187 -2.91 -7.87 16.83
CA PRO A 187 -4.35 -7.89 16.55
C PRO A 187 -4.83 -6.72 15.71
N LYS A 188 -4.31 -5.51 15.95
CA LYS A 188 -4.67 -4.29 15.22
C LYS A 188 -4.23 -4.31 13.76
N ILE A 189 -3.07 -4.89 13.47
CA ILE A 189 -2.60 -5.08 12.08
C ILE A 189 -3.47 -6.13 11.39
N LYS A 190 -3.79 -7.24 12.06
CA LYS A 190 -4.67 -8.27 11.53
C LYS A 190 -6.04 -7.68 11.15
N THR A 191 -6.68 -6.95 12.08
CA THR A 191 -7.96 -6.27 11.83
C THR A 191 -7.87 -5.30 10.65
N ALA A 192 -6.82 -4.48 10.56
CA ALA A 192 -6.64 -3.55 9.45
C ALA A 192 -6.51 -4.27 8.09
N ILE A 193 -5.83 -5.42 8.05
CA ILE A 193 -5.73 -6.25 6.84
C ILE A 193 -7.10 -6.85 6.48
N GLU A 194 -7.83 -7.37 7.46
CA GLU A 194 -9.20 -7.87 7.25
C GLU A 194 -10.11 -6.77 6.69
N ASP A 195 -10.06 -5.58 7.27
CA ASP A 195 -10.88 -4.44 6.85
C ASP A 195 -10.47 -3.94 5.44
N TYR A 196 -9.17 -4.01 5.10
CA TYR A 196 -8.71 -3.73 3.74
C TYR A 196 -9.41 -4.63 2.71
N PHE A 197 -9.46 -5.94 2.96
CA PHE A 197 -10.10 -6.88 2.03
C PHE A 197 -11.63 -6.80 2.08
N LYS A 198 -12.25 -6.59 3.24
CA LYS A 198 -13.70 -6.33 3.35
C LYS A 198 -14.13 -5.07 2.59
N GLY A 199 -13.26 -4.04 2.59
CA GLY A 199 -13.50 -2.79 1.86
C GLY A 199 -13.58 -2.96 0.33
N LEU A 200 -13.12 -4.08 -0.23
CA LEU A 200 -13.29 -4.40 -1.65
C LEU A 200 -14.78 -4.51 -2.06
N ASP A 201 -15.64 -4.90 -1.13
CA ASP A 201 -17.09 -5.00 -1.36
C ASP A 201 -17.72 -3.63 -1.68
N ALA A 202 -17.26 -2.58 -1.00
CA ALA A 202 -17.75 -1.22 -1.22
C ALA A 202 -17.41 -0.66 -2.62
N VAL A 203 -16.39 -1.22 -3.27
CA VAL A 203 -15.91 -0.73 -4.58
C VAL A 203 -16.13 -1.73 -5.72
N LYS A 204 -16.71 -2.92 -5.48
CA LYS A 204 -16.82 -4.01 -6.46
C LYS A 204 -17.58 -3.64 -7.73
N ASP A 205 -18.58 -2.78 -7.62
CA ASP A 205 -19.48 -2.35 -8.71
C ASP A 205 -19.17 -0.91 -9.18
N THR A 206 -17.99 -0.39 -8.83
CA THR A 206 -17.53 0.95 -9.21
C THR A 206 -16.37 0.89 -10.19
N ASN A 207 -15.99 2.07 -10.74
CA ASN A 207 -14.78 2.21 -11.55
C ASN A 207 -13.48 1.93 -10.78
N PHE A 208 -13.56 1.72 -9.45
CA PHE A 208 -12.42 1.53 -8.54
C PHE A 208 -12.31 0.11 -8.00
N LYS A 209 -12.96 -0.84 -8.66
CA LYS A 209 -12.93 -2.27 -8.31
C LYS A 209 -11.49 -2.75 -8.06
N ASN A 210 -11.30 -3.51 -6.96
CA ASN A 210 -10.00 -4.03 -6.53
C ASN A 210 -8.96 -2.93 -6.21
N TYR A 211 -9.42 -1.74 -5.82
CA TYR A 211 -8.60 -0.54 -5.63
C TYR A 211 -7.74 -0.23 -6.85
N LYS A 212 -8.33 -0.40 -8.03
CA LYS A 212 -7.74 -0.12 -9.33
C LYS A 212 -8.70 0.71 -10.17
N ILE A 213 -8.16 1.44 -11.13
CA ILE A 213 -8.92 2.16 -12.14
C ILE A 213 -8.39 1.81 -13.54
N SER A 214 -9.29 1.62 -14.51
CA SER A 214 -8.89 1.43 -15.90
C SER A 214 -8.30 2.70 -16.49
N GLU A 215 -7.44 2.55 -17.48
CA GLU A 215 -6.81 3.66 -18.19
C GLU A 215 -7.85 4.60 -18.78
N ASP A 216 -8.93 4.04 -19.37
CA ASP A 216 -10.01 4.83 -20.01
C ASP A 216 -10.82 5.64 -18.99
N ASN A 217 -11.08 5.06 -17.80
CA ASN A 217 -11.78 5.79 -16.75
C ASN A 217 -10.87 6.85 -16.09
N ALA A 218 -9.61 6.55 -15.89
CA ALA A 218 -8.64 7.53 -15.40
C ALA A 218 -8.49 8.69 -16.39
N LYS A 219 -8.42 8.40 -17.71
CA LYS A 219 -8.35 9.40 -18.74
C LYS A 219 -9.55 10.35 -18.70
N LYS A 220 -10.77 9.84 -18.52
CA LYS A 220 -11.96 10.67 -18.39
C LYS A 220 -11.87 11.66 -17.23
N LEU A 221 -11.37 11.22 -16.07
CA LEU A 221 -11.20 12.06 -14.89
C LEU A 221 -10.12 13.14 -15.13
N VAL A 222 -9.00 12.76 -15.73
CA VAL A 222 -7.90 13.68 -16.06
C VAL A 222 -8.34 14.72 -17.09
N ASP A 223 -8.99 14.30 -18.18
CA ASP A 223 -9.45 15.21 -19.25
C ASP A 223 -10.50 16.19 -18.75
N SER A 224 -11.39 15.77 -17.86
CA SER A 224 -12.41 16.64 -17.25
C SER A 224 -11.85 17.58 -16.17
N LYS A 225 -10.57 17.44 -15.81
CA LYS A 225 -9.92 18.16 -14.71
C LYS A 225 -10.71 18.02 -13.40
N ASP A 226 -11.15 16.79 -13.12
CA ASP A 226 -11.92 16.47 -11.92
C ASP A 226 -11.10 16.82 -10.67
N ASP A 227 -11.60 17.77 -9.88
CA ASP A 227 -10.90 18.28 -8.71
C ASP A 227 -10.98 17.33 -7.50
N SER A 228 -11.80 16.27 -7.57
CA SER A 228 -11.89 15.23 -6.55
C SER A 228 -10.72 14.23 -6.60
N ILE A 229 -9.87 14.30 -7.64
CA ILE A 229 -8.72 13.41 -7.82
C ILE A 229 -7.40 14.18 -7.80
N VAL A 230 -6.34 13.43 -7.49
CA VAL A 230 -4.94 13.77 -7.80
C VAL A 230 -4.27 12.58 -8.44
N VAL A 231 -3.29 12.84 -9.31
CA VAL A 231 -2.51 11.78 -9.99
C VAL A 231 -1.11 11.76 -9.41
N LEU A 232 -0.65 10.58 -8.99
CA LEU A 232 0.67 10.36 -8.40
C LEU A 232 1.49 9.40 -9.27
N SER A 233 2.60 9.89 -9.82
CA SER A 233 3.64 9.07 -10.44
C SER A 233 4.57 8.51 -9.38
N VAL A 234 4.78 7.20 -9.37
CA VAL A 234 5.85 6.57 -8.58
C VAL A 234 6.97 6.03 -9.47
N ARG A 235 7.12 6.58 -10.69
CA ARG A 235 8.28 6.32 -11.55
C ARG A 235 9.48 7.14 -11.08
N SER A 236 10.67 6.84 -11.63
CA SER A 236 11.84 7.68 -11.39
C SER A 236 11.57 9.14 -11.79
N ALA A 237 12.23 10.09 -11.13
CA ALA A 237 12.11 11.50 -11.47
C ALA A 237 12.54 11.78 -12.92
N GLU A 238 13.56 11.06 -13.42
CA GLU A 238 14.02 11.15 -14.80
C GLU A 238 12.94 10.72 -15.79
N ASP A 239 12.26 9.58 -15.58
CA ASP A 239 11.22 9.11 -16.48
C ASP A 239 9.92 9.91 -16.35
N TYR A 240 9.66 10.48 -15.17
CA TYR A 240 8.59 11.44 -14.98
C TYR A 240 8.82 12.70 -15.84
N ALA A 241 10.04 13.25 -15.84
CA ALA A 241 10.39 14.43 -16.62
C ALA A 241 10.35 14.19 -18.13
N LYS A 242 10.58 12.96 -18.60
CA LYS A 242 10.46 12.60 -20.03
C LYS A 242 9.01 12.63 -20.53
N GLY A 243 8.05 12.40 -19.62
CA GLY A 243 6.62 12.46 -19.92
C GLY A 243 5.80 11.82 -18.79
N HIS A 244 4.73 12.50 -18.41
CA HIS A 244 3.83 12.08 -17.32
C HIS A 244 2.37 12.35 -17.65
N ILE A 245 1.45 11.76 -16.90
CA ILE A 245 0.02 12.02 -17.03
C ILE A 245 -0.25 13.45 -16.59
N ALA A 246 -1.09 14.18 -17.35
CA ALA A 246 -1.41 15.58 -17.10
C ALA A 246 -1.78 15.85 -15.63
N GLY A 247 -1.15 16.87 -15.04
CA GLY A 247 -1.36 17.28 -13.65
C GLY A 247 -0.83 16.31 -12.58
N ALA A 248 -0.05 15.29 -12.96
CA ALA A 248 0.53 14.37 -12.00
C ALA A 248 1.65 15.02 -11.18
N THR A 249 1.77 14.61 -9.92
CA THR A 249 2.95 14.85 -9.08
C THR A 249 3.84 13.61 -9.06
N ASN A 250 5.08 13.74 -8.57
CA ASN A 250 6.01 12.61 -8.52
C ASN A 250 6.56 12.39 -7.11
N ILE A 251 6.41 11.16 -6.62
CA ILE A 251 7.15 10.61 -5.47
C ILE A 251 7.78 9.31 -5.95
N ALA A 252 9.07 9.35 -6.29
CA ALA A 252 9.75 8.20 -6.87
C ALA A 252 9.70 6.99 -5.92
N TRP A 253 9.36 5.81 -6.48
CA TRP A 253 9.37 4.55 -5.75
C TRP A 253 10.77 4.23 -5.23
N GLY A 254 10.84 3.95 -3.94
CA GLY A 254 12.08 3.58 -3.29
C GLY A 254 12.01 3.70 -1.77
N LYS A 255 13.09 3.28 -1.13
CA LYS A 255 13.26 3.39 0.31
C LYS A 255 13.14 4.85 0.76
N GLY A 256 12.32 5.12 1.78
CA GLY A 256 12.13 6.46 2.31
C GLY A 256 11.04 7.29 1.62
N MET A 257 10.37 6.76 0.57
CA MET A 257 9.33 7.50 -0.15
C MET A 257 8.17 7.99 0.74
N GLN A 258 7.90 7.30 1.85
CA GLN A 258 6.84 7.66 2.80
C GLN A 258 7.03 9.03 3.47
N GLU A 259 8.25 9.55 3.50
CA GLU A 259 8.56 10.88 4.04
C GLU A 259 7.83 12.00 3.28
N ASN A 260 7.47 11.72 2.01
CA ASN A 260 6.78 12.66 1.15
C ASN A 260 5.25 12.46 1.13
N PHE A 261 4.71 11.46 1.81
CA PHE A 261 3.27 11.19 1.76
C PHE A 261 2.42 12.26 2.46
N SER A 262 3.00 13.00 3.40
CA SER A 262 2.31 14.12 4.05
C SER A 262 1.92 15.26 3.09
N ALA A 263 2.55 15.36 1.93
CA ALA A 263 2.20 16.31 0.88
C ALA A 263 0.94 15.91 0.08
N LEU A 264 0.47 14.65 0.23
CA LEU A 264 -0.71 14.16 -0.47
C LEU A 264 -2.00 14.58 0.25
N PRO A 265 -3.05 14.95 -0.50
CA PRO A 265 -4.33 15.33 0.09
C PRO A 265 -5.05 14.13 0.71
N LYS A 266 -5.70 14.33 1.86
CA LYS A 266 -6.50 13.31 2.54
C LYS A 266 -7.95 13.27 2.07
N ASP A 267 -8.42 14.33 1.44
CA ASP A 267 -9.80 14.58 1.03
C ASP A 267 -10.06 14.30 -0.46
N LYS A 268 -9.02 13.88 -1.19
CA LYS A 268 -9.11 13.54 -2.62
C LYS A 268 -8.72 12.09 -2.89
N LYS A 269 -9.24 11.53 -3.96
CA LYS A 269 -8.82 10.21 -4.44
C LYS A 269 -7.47 10.31 -5.16
N ILE A 270 -6.52 9.46 -4.78
CA ILE A 270 -5.17 9.43 -5.35
C ILE A 270 -5.09 8.31 -6.39
N ILE A 271 -4.93 8.67 -7.67
CA ILE A 271 -4.67 7.72 -8.75
C ILE A 271 -3.16 7.54 -8.86
N VAL A 272 -2.66 6.40 -8.40
CA VAL A 272 -1.23 6.08 -8.40
C VAL A 272 -0.86 5.31 -9.65
N TYR A 273 0.24 5.68 -10.32
CA TYR A 273 0.78 4.91 -11.43
C TYR A 273 2.30 4.74 -11.37
N CYS A 274 2.76 3.58 -11.83
CA CYS A 274 4.17 3.27 -12.06
C CYS A 274 4.38 2.90 -13.53
N TYR A 275 5.29 1.98 -13.83
CA TYR A 275 5.52 1.51 -15.21
C TYR A 275 4.46 0.48 -15.67
N THR A 276 4.12 -0.50 -14.82
CA THR A 276 3.26 -1.67 -15.15
C THR A 276 2.08 -1.86 -14.20
N GLY A 277 1.95 -1.02 -13.17
CA GLY A 277 0.93 -1.12 -12.13
C GLY A 277 1.38 -1.82 -10.83
N GLN A 278 2.48 -2.58 -10.81
CA GLN A 278 2.89 -3.38 -9.67
C GLN A 278 3.33 -2.54 -8.45
N THR A 279 4.31 -1.65 -8.61
CA THR A 279 4.73 -0.77 -7.50
C THR A 279 3.68 0.29 -7.16
N ALA A 280 2.82 0.67 -8.13
CA ALA A 280 1.64 1.47 -7.84
C ALA A 280 0.66 0.70 -6.92
N GLY A 281 0.47 -0.60 -7.14
CA GLY A 281 -0.31 -1.46 -6.24
C GLY A 281 0.27 -1.49 -4.83
N GLN A 282 1.59 -1.65 -4.69
CA GLN A 282 2.27 -1.58 -3.40
C GLN A 282 2.04 -0.21 -2.73
N THR A 283 2.22 0.89 -3.47
CA THR A 283 1.99 2.24 -2.94
C THR A 283 0.54 2.43 -2.47
N VAL A 284 -0.43 1.96 -3.25
CA VAL A 284 -1.87 2.05 -2.92
C VAL A 284 -2.18 1.33 -1.61
N ALA A 285 -1.68 0.10 -1.42
CA ALA A 285 -1.92 -0.64 -0.19
C ALA A 285 -1.35 0.12 1.03
N GLY A 286 -0.13 0.63 0.95
CA GLY A 286 0.46 1.42 2.02
C GLY A 286 -0.28 2.73 2.29
N LEU A 287 -0.65 3.48 1.25
CA LEU A 287 -1.43 4.72 1.38
C LEU A 287 -2.80 4.46 2.03
N LYS A 288 -3.50 3.38 1.65
CA LYS A 288 -4.78 3.03 2.28
C LYS A 288 -4.63 2.68 3.76
N MET A 289 -3.56 1.97 4.13
CA MET A 289 -3.24 1.70 5.54
C MET A 289 -2.90 2.97 6.33
N LEU A 290 -2.44 4.03 5.65
CA LEU A 290 -2.23 5.37 6.20
C LEU A 290 -3.49 6.26 6.16
N GLY A 291 -4.63 5.72 5.73
CA GLY A 291 -5.93 6.40 5.67
C GLY A 291 -6.11 7.33 4.48
N TYR A 292 -5.34 7.16 3.40
CA TYR A 292 -5.60 7.84 2.12
C TYR A 292 -6.57 7.05 1.26
N ASP A 293 -7.39 7.74 0.47
CA ASP A 293 -8.21 7.10 -0.56
C ASP A 293 -7.40 6.97 -1.85
N ALA A 294 -6.80 5.80 -2.07
CA ALA A 294 -5.89 5.56 -3.18
C ALA A 294 -6.32 4.37 -4.05
N VAL A 295 -6.09 4.49 -5.37
CA VAL A 295 -6.31 3.44 -6.37
C VAL A 295 -5.14 3.40 -7.34
N SER A 296 -4.80 2.22 -7.89
CA SER A 296 -3.71 2.09 -8.86
C SER A 296 -4.25 2.08 -10.30
N LEU A 297 -3.57 2.79 -11.20
CA LEU A 297 -3.87 2.76 -12.63
C LEU A 297 -3.52 1.39 -13.21
N ASN A 298 -4.45 0.76 -13.90
CA ASN A 298 -4.20 -0.49 -14.62
C ASN A 298 -3.06 -0.30 -15.63
N GLY A 299 -2.14 -1.26 -15.67
CA GLY A 299 -0.99 -1.22 -16.59
C GLY A 299 -0.02 -0.05 -16.38
N GLY A 300 -0.28 0.87 -15.44
CA GLY A 300 0.56 2.04 -15.17
C GLY A 300 0.76 2.94 -16.37
N MET A 301 1.98 3.48 -16.55
CA MET A 301 2.34 4.23 -17.76
C MET A 301 2.33 3.34 -19.00
N GLY A 302 2.67 2.08 -18.86
CA GLY A 302 2.84 1.13 -19.95
C GLY A 302 4.30 0.93 -20.33
N THR A 303 4.62 -0.32 -20.67
CA THR A 303 5.91 -0.77 -21.21
C THR A 303 5.64 -1.78 -22.32
N ALA A 304 6.66 -2.18 -23.07
CA ALA A 304 6.52 -3.25 -24.05
C ALA A 304 6.06 -4.58 -23.42
N SER A 305 6.45 -4.85 -22.15
CA SER A 305 6.10 -6.10 -21.45
C SER A 305 4.63 -6.25 -21.12
N ASN A 306 3.90 -5.15 -20.96
CA ASN A 306 2.48 -5.19 -20.62
C ASN A 306 1.55 -4.59 -21.68
N ALA A 307 2.04 -4.36 -22.90
CA ALA A 307 1.22 -3.93 -24.02
C ALA A 307 0.09 -4.97 -24.30
N PRO A 308 -1.13 -4.49 -24.64
CA PRO A 308 -1.53 -3.12 -24.93
C PRO A 308 -1.97 -2.30 -23.69
N SER A 309 -1.83 -2.82 -22.47
CA SER A 309 -2.22 -2.12 -21.23
C SER A 309 -1.24 -1.02 -20.87
N GLY A 310 -1.74 0.02 -20.22
CA GLY A 310 -1.00 1.18 -19.75
C GLY A 310 -1.29 2.44 -20.57
N TRP A 311 -1.15 3.60 -19.89
CA TRP A 311 -1.51 4.90 -20.42
C TRP A 311 -0.91 5.21 -21.81
N ALA A 312 0.43 5.11 -21.91
CA ALA A 312 1.13 5.38 -23.17
C ALA A 312 0.89 4.30 -24.22
N ASN A 313 0.74 3.03 -23.81
CA ASN A 313 0.44 1.92 -24.72
C ASN A 313 -0.95 2.08 -25.40
N LYS A 314 -1.88 2.78 -24.73
CA LYS A 314 -3.17 3.17 -25.31
C LYS A 314 -3.10 4.43 -26.19
N GLY A 315 -1.92 5.03 -26.35
CA GLY A 315 -1.73 6.24 -27.12
C GLY A 315 -2.26 7.51 -26.44
N PHE A 316 -2.46 7.50 -25.13
CA PHE A 316 -2.92 8.67 -24.40
C PHE A 316 -1.80 9.70 -24.24
N ALA A 317 -2.16 10.99 -24.34
CA ALA A 317 -1.21 12.10 -24.27
C ALA A 317 -0.49 12.17 -22.91
N VAL A 318 0.74 12.64 -22.95
CA VAL A 318 1.59 12.93 -21.78
C VAL A 318 2.08 14.37 -21.85
N GLU A 319 2.31 14.97 -20.68
CA GLU A 319 2.98 16.26 -20.51
C GLU A 319 4.47 16.05 -20.20
N LYS A 320 5.31 17.09 -20.41
CA LYS A 320 6.74 17.11 -20.09
C LYS A 320 7.00 18.11 -18.98
#